data_9a8021479bc76a7f63808e04578abe3e
#
_entry.id   9a8021479bc76a7f63808e04578abe3e
#
_cell.length_a   1.000
_cell.length_b   1.000
_cell.length_c   1.000
_cell.angle_alpha   90.00
_cell.angle_beta   90.00
_cell.angle_gamma   90.00
#
_symmetry.space_group_name_H-M   'P 1'
#
loop_
_entity.id
_entity.type
_entity.pdbx_description
1 polymer ?
#
loop_
_entity_poly.entity_id
_entity_poly.type
_entity_poly.pdbx_seq_one_letter_code
_entity_poly.pdbx_strand_id
1 'polypeptide(L)'
;MIAWLFVTAALVGHFALHLAIYNRLNATGLRRRTIKRTEKAFVVTCLVIPIVIAVYGVTCLSDASQLDDISQAIRSLTVDHLVSWPLIIRAYGIICVLSLVFFGIPWLLWRPIFGWEWISAPRQMRVVDVEKELGEPLALTAKCRWEAKIPGNQIFQLAIEEIELAVRGLPIALNGLRIAHLSDVHFTGDISARFTEYAIEQANRWQPDMYALTGDIIDKAACIPWLVPTFSKAQAKYGRFFILGNHDTRVSDPGQIRREMEASGWTDVGSKAIRVSLNDTDVEIIGNEAPWFPKPIVSRRDVKNATESPEDILPRFLFSHSPDQISWARQQGVILMLAGHTHGGQGRLPLAGPLLSPSWHGSRFASGDFWKPPTTLHVSRGLSGVHLLRINCRPELSLLTLRSV
;
A
#
# COMPACT_ATOMS: atom_id res chain seq x y z
N MET A 1 -29.95 19.35 20.12
CA MET A 1 -29.38 17.99 19.96
C MET A 1 -29.24 17.58 18.49
N ILE A 2 -30.31 17.54 17.68
CA ILE A 2 -30.26 17.09 16.26
C ILE A 2 -29.28 17.92 15.43
N ALA A 3 -29.27 19.26 15.57
CA ALA A 3 -28.35 20.13 14.85
C ALA A 3 -26.88 19.79 15.11
N TRP A 4 -26.55 19.53 16.36
CA TRP A 4 -25.19 19.13 16.75
C TRP A 4 -24.77 17.75 16.23
N LEU A 5 -25.71 16.80 16.20
CA LEU A 5 -25.48 15.50 15.58
C LEU A 5 -25.16 15.66 14.10
N PHE A 6 -25.92 16.52 13.38
CA PHE A 6 -25.66 16.81 11.98
C PHE A 6 -24.29 17.48 11.77
N VAL A 7 -23.95 18.51 12.54
CA VAL A 7 -22.65 19.20 12.44
C VAL A 7 -21.48 18.27 12.72
N THR A 8 -21.58 17.45 13.76
CA THR A 8 -20.54 16.46 14.12
C THR A 8 -20.40 15.40 13.00
N ALA A 9 -21.53 14.87 12.52
CA ALA A 9 -21.51 13.90 11.43
C ALA A 9 -20.94 14.52 10.13
N ALA A 10 -21.29 15.76 9.83
CA ALA A 10 -20.74 16.47 8.68
C ALA A 10 -19.24 16.74 8.83
N LEU A 11 -18.74 17.10 10.00
CA LEU A 11 -17.31 17.29 10.26
C LEU A 11 -16.52 16.00 10.09
N VAL A 12 -16.98 14.90 10.69
CA VAL A 12 -16.33 13.58 10.53
C VAL A 12 -16.38 13.15 9.07
N GLY A 13 -17.52 13.36 8.40
CA GLY A 13 -17.71 13.04 6.99
C GLY A 13 -16.84 13.89 6.05
N HIS A 14 -16.56 15.16 6.42
CA HIS A 14 -15.62 16.01 5.71
C HIS A 14 -14.21 15.37 5.67
N PHE A 15 -13.70 14.90 6.80
CA PHE A 15 -12.41 14.20 6.84
C PHE A 15 -12.47 12.86 6.10
N ALA A 16 -13.56 12.11 6.22
CA ALA A 16 -13.74 10.87 5.49
C ALA A 16 -13.71 11.09 3.96
N LEU A 17 -14.36 12.17 3.48
CA LEU A 17 -14.34 12.55 2.06
C LEU A 17 -12.93 12.88 1.58
N HIS A 18 -12.21 13.73 2.32
CA HIS A 18 -10.84 14.12 1.97
C HIS A 18 -9.90 12.92 1.96
N LEU A 19 -9.96 12.04 2.96
CA LEU A 19 -9.17 10.81 3.00
C LEU A 19 -9.50 9.88 1.83
N ALA A 20 -10.80 9.70 1.52
CA ALA A 20 -11.22 8.86 0.42
C ALA A 20 -10.72 9.36 -0.94
N ILE A 21 -10.75 10.68 -1.17
CA ILE A 21 -10.24 11.28 -2.40
C ILE A 21 -8.72 11.20 -2.44
N TYR A 22 -8.03 11.53 -1.35
CA TYR A 22 -6.56 11.46 -1.25
C TYR A 22 -6.03 10.06 -1.58
N ASN A 23 -6.60 9.03 -0.97
CA ASN A 23 -6.20 7.65 -1.21
C ASN A 23 -6.36 7.25 -2.69
N ARG A 24 -7.48 7.62 -3.31
CA ARG A 24 -7.76 7.29 -4.72
C ARG A 24 -6.94 8.11 -5.69
N LEU A 25 -6.68 9.38 -5.39
CA LEU A 25 -5.83 10.24 -6.22
C LEU A 25 -4.42 9.65 -6.37
N ASN A 26 -3.87 9.14 -5.28
CA ASN A 26 -2.54 8.53 -5.26
C ASN A 26 -2.49 7.13 -5.90
N ALA A 27 -3.64 6.51 -6.15
CA ALA A 27 -3.77 5.26 -6.91
C ALA A 27 -3.83 5.47 -8.43
N THR A 28 -3.90 6.73 -8.89
CA THR A 28 -4.00 7.03 -10.32
C THR A 28 -2.63 7.06 -10.99
N GLY A 29 -2.59 6.74 -12.29
CA GLY A 29 -1.40 6.93 -13.14
C GLY A 29 -1.20 8.39 -13.59
N LEU A 30 -1.77 9.39 -12.90
CA LEU A 30 -1.63 10.79 -13.25
C LEU A 30 -0.19 11.28 -13.06
N ARG A 31 0.17 12.31 -13.83
CA ARG A 31 1.49 12.95 -13.72
C ARG A 31 1.72 13.47 -12.30
N ARG A 32 2.89 13.18 -11.72
CA ARG A 32 3.28 13.58 -10.36
C ARG A 32 3.02 15.06 -10.05
N ARG A 33 3.25 15.98 -11.01
CA ARG A 33 2.99 17.41 -10.82
C ARG A 33 1.52 17.68 -10.55
N THR A 34 0.62 16.98 -11.25
CA THR A 34 -0.83 17.08 -11.06
C THR A 34 -1.20 16.56 -9.68
N ILE A 35 -0.76 15.34 -9.32
CA ILE A 35 -1.01 14.74 -8.02
C ILE A 35 -0.58 15.70 -6.90
N LYS A 36 0.66 16.22 -6.93
CA LYS A 36 1.17 17.12 -5.88
C LYS A 36 0.39 18.45 -5.77
N ARG A 37 -0.07 19.01 -6.89
CA ARG A 37 -0.90 20.22 -6.85
C ARG A 37 -2.25 19.95 -6.21
N THR A 38 -2.86 18.82 -6.59
CA THR A 38 -4.15 18.40 -6.05
C THR A 38 -4.02 18.05 -4.56
N GLU A 39 -2.98 17.35 -4.14
CA GLU A 39 -2.70 17.07 -2.72
C GLU A 39 -2.61 18.34 -1.88
N LYS A 40 -1.87 19.36 -2.36
CA LYS A 40 -1.79 20.65 -1.67
C LYS A 40 -3.15 21.32 -1.54
N ALA A 41 -3.94 21.34 -2.62
CA ALA A 41 -5.29 21.87 -2.59
C ALA A 41 -6.16 21.10 -1.60
N PHE A 42 -6.08 19.76 -1.55
CA PHE A 42 -6.83 18.95 -0.60
C PHE A 42 -6.42 19.19 0.85
N VAL A 43 -5.12 19.33 1.16
CA VAL A 43 -4.66 19.66 2.51
C VAL A 43 -5.20 21.03 2.94
N VAL A 44 -5.13 22.02 2.06
CA VAL A 44 -5.65 23.36 2.34
C VAL A 44 -7.17 23.33 2.56
N THR A 45 -7.94 22.71 1.66
CA THR A 45 -9.40 22.62 1.79
C THR A 45 -9.82 21.80 3.00
N CYS A 46 -9.09 20.74 3.32
CA CYS A 46 -9.33 19.90 4.51
C CYS A 46 -9.25 20.70 5.82
N LEU A 47 -8.37 21.69 5.89
CA LEU A 47 -8.20 22.52 7.09
C LEU A 47 -9.05 23.80 7.05
N VAL A 48 -9.11 24.47 5.89
CA VAL A 48 -9.74 25.78 5.76
C VAL A 48 -11.27 25.70 5.76
N ILE A 49 -11.86 24.73 5.07
CA ILE A 49 -13.33 24.64 4.94
C ILE A 49 -14.04 24.54 6.31
N PRO A 50 -13.64 23.64 7.24
CA PRO A 50 -14.27 23.57 8.54
C PRO A 50 -14.16 24.87 9.34
N ILE A 51 -12.99 25.53 9.25
CA ILE A 51 -12.76 26.82 9.93
C ILE A 51 -13.68 27.89 9.40
N VAL A 52 -13.77 28.04 8.07
CA VAL A 52 -14.63 29.02 7.41
C VAL A 52 -16.10 28.79 7.77
N ILE A 53 -16.56 27.54 7.74
CA ILE A 53 -17.95 27.19 8.10
C ILE A 53 -18.21 27.47 9.59
N ALA A 54 -17.24 27.16 10.47
CA ALA A 54 -17.37 27.44 11.90
C ALA A 54 -17.44 28.95 12.17
N VAL A 55 -16.55 29.75 11.58
CA VAL A 55 -16.58 31.21 11.70
C VAL A 55 -17.92 31.76 11.17
N TYR A 56 -18.36 31.34 10.00
CA TYR A 56 -19.64 31.73 9.44
C TYR A 56 -20.80 31.38 10.40
N GLY A 57 -20.83 30.16 10.93
CA GLY A 57 -21.86 29.72 11.88
C GLY A 57 -21.90 30.58 13.15
N VAL A 58 -20.74 30.90 13.71
CA VAL A 58 -20.64 31.78 14.89
C VAL A 58 -21.14 33.18 14.55
N THR A 59 -20.73 33.79 13.41
CA THR A 59 -21.17 35.13 13.03
C THR A 59 -22.67 35.23 12.73
N CYS A 60 -23.31 34.12 12.28
CA CYS A 60 -24.75 34.06 12.09
C CYS A 60 -25.57 33.89 13.37
N LEU A 61 -24.95 33.35 14.44
CA LEU A 61 -25.60 33.05 15.70
C LEU A 61 -25.37 34.15 16.75
N SER A 62 -24.31 34.94 16.61
CA SER A 62 -23.96 36.02 17.54
C SER A 62 -24.38 37.38 16.96
N ASP A 63 -25.22 38.15 17.70
CA ASP A 63 -25.26 39.59 17.54
C ASP A 63 -23.94 40.17 18.03
N ALA A 64 -23.09 40.59 17.12
CA ALA A 64 -21.62 40.65 17.12
C ALA A 64 -20.98 41.62 18.14
N SER A 65 -21.38 41.67 19.41
CA SER A 65 -20.81 42.65 20.33
C SER A 65 -20.07 42.11 21.57
N GLN A 66 -20.17 40.84 21.97
CA GLN A 66 -19.46 40.33 23.14
C GLN A 66 -18.99 38.88 23.00
N LEU A 67 -17.76 38.59 23.47
CA LEU A 67 -17.14 37.24 23.45
C LEU A 67 -17.87 36.21 24.36
N ASP A 68 -18.60 36.67 25.36
CA ASP A 68 -19.44 35.82 26.24
C ASP A 68 -20.63 35.21 25.47
N ASP A 69 -21.03 35.79 24.32
CA ASP A 69 -22.11 35.31 23.47
C ASP A 69 -21.73 34.07 22.64
N ILE A 70 -20.44 33.81 22.40
CA ILE A 70 -20.01 32.67 21.55
C ILE A 70 -20.44 31.34 22.18
N SER A 71 -20.24 31.18 23.51
CA SER A 71 -20.62 29.93 24.20
C SER A 71 -22.14 29.75 24.23
N GLN A 72 -22.90 30.83 24.35
CA GLN A 72 -24.33 30.84 24.33
C GLN A 72 -24.87 30.62 22.90
N ALA A 73 -24.27 31.26 21.90
CA ALA A 73 -24.58 31.06 20.48
C ALA A 73 -24.34 29.60 20.06
N ILE A 74 -23.23 29.01 20.48
CA ILE A 74 -22.94 27.60 20.24
C ILE A 74 -24.01 26.68 20.86
N ARG A 75 -24.47 26.97 22.09
CA ARG A 75 -25.50 26.19 22.77
C ARG A 75 -26.90 26.36 22.16
N SER A 76 -27.17 27.48 21.52
CA SER A 76 -28.47 27.80 20.91
C SER A 76 -28.68 27.23 19.51
N LEU A 77 -27.69 26.53 18.91
CA LEU A 77 -27.77 25.99 17.56
C LEU A 77 -28.99 25.04 17.40
N THR A 78 -29.91 25.42 16.53
CA THR A 78 -31.13 24.64 16.19
C THR A 78 -31.11 24.19 14.75
N VAL A 79 -32.06 23.35 14.37
CA VAL A 79 -32.25 22.90 12.98
C VAL A 79 -32.64 24.09 12.09
N ASP A 80 -33.46 25.02 12.59
CA ASP A 80 -33.89 26.19 11.84
C ASP A 80 -32.72 27.10 11.44
N HIS A 81 -31.72 27.24 12.33
CA HIS A 81 -30.47 27.94 12.00
C HIS A 81 -29.73 27.25 10.85
N LEU A 82 -29.64 25.91 10.87
CA LEU A 82 -28.98 25.16 9.78
C LEU A 82 -29.75 25.30 8.46
N VAL A 83 -31.08 25.32 8.52
CA VAL A 83 -31.95 25.50 7.34
C VAL A 83 -31.82 26.91 6.74
N SER A 84 -31.56 27.92 7.57
CA SER A 84 -31.34 29.31 7.11
C SER A 84 -29.99 29.54 6.44
N TRP A 85 -29.04 28.62 6.59
CA TRP A 85 -27.71 28.74 5.99
C TRP A 85 -27.76 28.69 4.45
N PRO A 86 -26.79 29.33 3.75
CA PRO A 86 -26.71 29.28 2.29
C PRO A 86 -26.80 27.85 1.74
N LEU A 87 -27.48 27.72 0.61
CA LEU A 87 -27.71 26.40 -0.02
C LEU A 87 -26.41 25.63 -0.23
N ILE A 88 -25.32 26.34 -0.60
CA ILE A 88 -24.00 25.70 -0.84
C ILE A 88 -23.43 25.07 0.44
N ILE A 89 -23.59 25.69 1.61
CA ILE A 89 -23.10 25.13 2.90
C ILE A 89 -23.96 23.94 3.31
N ARG A 90 -25.30 24.04 3.12
CA ARG A 90 -26.20 22.92 3.39
C ARG A 90 -25.93 21.71 2.51
N ALA A 91 -25.79 21.94 1.20
CA ALA A 91 -25.47 20.91 0.23
C ALA A 91 -24.12 20.25 0.56
N TYR A 92 -23.11 21.04 0.91
CA TYR A 92 -21.81 20.52 1.34
C TYR A 92 -21.93 19.68 2.62
N GLY A 93 -22.67 20.13 3.63
CA GLY A 93 -22.93 19.38 4.85
C GLY A 93 -23.59 18.02 4.59
N ILE A 94 -24.57 18.01 3.68
CA ILE A 94 -25.22 16.74 3.25
C ILE A 94 -24.21 15.82 2.56
N ILE A 95 -23.38 16.33 1.63
CA ILE A 95 -22.32 15.55 0.98
C ILE A 95 -21.37 14.95 2.02
N CYS A 96 -20.99 15.73 3.04
CA CYS A 96 -20.15 15.24 4.12
C CYS A 96 -20.81 14.13 4.92
N VAL A 97 -22.09 14.28 5.30
CA VAL A 97 -22.83 13.22 6.01
C VAL A 97 -22.95 11.97 5.15
N LEU A 98 -23.26 12.09 3.86
CA LEU A 98 -23.26 10.96 2.93
C LEU A 98 -21.85 10.32 2.84
N SER A 99 -20.80 11.11 2.86
CA SER A 99 -19.43 10.59 2.85
C SER A 99 -19.08 9.82 4.13
N LEU A 100 -19.59 10.24 5.29
CA LEU A 100 -19.47 9.45 6.51
C LEU A 100 -20.16 8.10 6.35
N VAL A 101 -21.37 8.07 5.79
CA VAL A 101 -22.12 6.83 5.60
C VAL A 101 -21.46 5.90 4.58
N PHE A 102 -20.98 6.42 3.44
CA PHE A 102 -20.44 5.58 2.36
C PHE A 102 -18.96 5.30 2.44
N PHE A 103 -18.18 6.11 3.15
CA PHE A 103 -16.73 5.92 3.29
C PHE A 103 -16.28 5.73 4.74
N GLY A 104 -16.73 6.58 5.67
CA GLY A 104 -16.27 6.56 7.05
C GLY A 104 -16.78 5.33 7.82
N ILE A 105 -18.08 5.09 7.82
CA ILE A 105 -18.69 3.94 8.52
C ILE A 105 -18.21 2.61 7.91
N PRO A 106 -18.22 2.39 6.57
CA PRO A 106 -17.68 1.17 5.98
C PRO A 106 -16.21 0.95 6.32
N TRP A 107 -15.38 2.01 6.35
CA TRP A 107 -13.98 1.89 6.75
C TRP A 107 -13.84 1.42 8.20
N LEU A 108 -14.63 1.99 9.12
CA LEU A 108 -14.58 1.64 10.54
C LEU A 108 -15.08 0.19 10.79
N LEU A 109 -16.14 -0.21 10.09
CA LEU A 109 -16.79 -1.50 10.26
C LEU A 109 -16.17 -2.60 9.39
N TRP A 110 -15.31 -2.24 8.42
CA TRP A 110 -14.79 -3.20 7.46
C TRP A 110 -14.15 -4.42 8.11
N ARG A 111 -13.25 -4.21 9.07
CA ARG A 111 -12.53 -5.29 9.73
C ARG A 111 -13.41 -6.19 10.58
N PRO A 112 -14.27 -5.66 11.48
CA PRO A 112 -15.12 -6.50 12.30
C PRO A 112 -16.25 -7.19 11.53
N ILE A 113 -16.75 -6.58 10.43
CA ILE A 113 -17.90 -7.09 9.68
C ILE A 113 -17.49 -7.86 8.43
N PHE A 114 -16.50 -7.37 7.70
CA PHE A 114 -16.08 -7.92 6.41
C PHE A 114 -14.71 -8.62 6.46
N GLY A 115 -14.20 -8.93 7.64
CA GLY A 115 -12.92 -9.61 7.86
C GLY A 115 -12.83 -11.04 7.27
N TRP A 116 -13.91 -11.57 6.72
CA TRP A 116 -13.99 -12.84 5.99
C TRP A 116 -13.08 -12.94 4.74
N GLU A 117 -12.64 -11.80 4.21
CA GLU A 117 -11.66 -11.77 3.10
C GLU A 117 -10.24 -11.99 3.58
N TRP A 118 -10.00 -11.82 4.88
CA TRP A 118 -8.69 -12.03 5.47
C TRP A 118 -8.42 -13.53 5.62
N ILE A 119 -7.21 -13.92 5.23
CA ILE A 119 -6.71 -15.24 5.55
C ILE A 119 -5.97 -15.13 6.88
N SER A 120 -6.37 -15.91 7.87
CA SER A 120 -5.58 -16.09 9.09
C SER A 120 -4.45 -17.06 8.78
N ALA A 121 -3.39 -16.58 8.12
CA ALA A 121 -2.22 -17.39 7.85
C ALA A 121 -1.40 -17.55 9.15
N PRO A 122 -0.98 -18.78 9.51
CA PRO A 122 0.01 -18.98 10.56
C PRO A 122 1.26 -18.16 10.26
N ARG A 123 1.69 -17.34 11.23
CA ARG A 123 2.86 -16.48 11.03
C ARG A 123 3.71 -16.39 12.28
N GLN A 124 5.00 -16.34 12.07
CA GLN A 124 5.99 -16.00 13.09
C GLN A 124 6.63 -14.67 12.71
N MET A 125 6.66 -13.73 13.63
CA MET A 125 7.24 -12.41 13.41
C MET A 125 8.41 -12.20 14.37
N ARG A 126 9.57 -11.88 13.79
CA ARG A 126 10.74 -11.41 14.54
C ARG A 126 11.00 -9.96 14.18
N VAL A 127 11.15 -9.09 15.16
CA VAL A 127 11.48 -7.68 14.95
C VAL A 127 12.94 -7.46 15.29
N VAL A 128 13.68 -6.80 14.39
CA VAL A 128 15.10 -6.47 14.54
C VAL A 128 15.30 -4.98 14.37
N ASP A 129 15.96 -4.35 15.31
CA ASP A 129 16.48 -2.99 15.17
C ASP A 129 17.80 -3.07 14.39
N VAL A 130 17.73 -2.78 13.09
CA VAL A 130 18.84 -3.05 12.16
C VAL A 130 20.05 -2.16 12.44
N GLU A 131 19.87 -0.91 12.91
CA GLU A 131 21.00 -0.06 13.31
C GLU A 131 21.77 -0.67 14.48
N LYS A 132 21.06 -1.21 15.47
CA LYS A 132 21.71 -1.85 16.63
C LYS A 132 22.37 -3.16 16.26
N GLU A 133 21.72 -3.93 15.38
CA GLU A 133 22.26 -5.22 14.94
C GLU A 133 23.55 -5.07 14.11
N LEU A 134 23.60 -4.06 13.24
CA LEU A 134 24.77 -3.77 12.42
C LEU A 134 25.84 -2.97 13.16
N GLY A 135 25.51 -2.28 14.25
CA GLY A 135 26.41 -1.40 14.97
C GLY A 135 26.82 -0.16 14.20
N GLU A 136 26.08 0.23 13.15
CA GLU A 136 26.37 1.38 12.29
C GLU A 136 25.11 2.21 12.02
N PRO A 137 25.22 3.54 11.87
CA PRO A 137 24.08 4.40 11.60
C PRO A 137 23.57 4.20 10.17
N LEU A 138 22.26 4.00 10.03
CA LEU A 138 21.61 3.84 8.73
C LEU A 138 21.08 5.16 8.16
N ALA A 139 20.89 6.18 9.00
CA ALA A 139 20.41 7.50 8.59
C ALA A 139 21.51 8.34 7.93
N LEU A 140 21.50 8.47 6.62
CA LEU A 140 22.52 9.19 5.86
C LEU A 140 22.32 10.71 5.87
N THR A 141 21.06 11.19 5.93
CA THR A 141 20.73 12.61 5.88
C THR A 141 20.32 13.16 7.24
N ALA A 142 20.46 14.49 7.43
CA ALA A 142 20.00 15.16 8.65
C ALA A 142 18.48 15.01 8.83
N LYS A 143 17.72 15.02 7.73
CA LYS A 143 16.27 14.77 7.73
C LYS A 143 15.98 13.38 8.29
N CYS A 144 16.62 12.34 7.78
CA CYS A 144 16.42 10.96 8.23
C CYS A 144 16.77 10.81 9.72
N ARG A 145 17.91 11.38 10.16
CA ARG A 145 18.31 11.38 11.57
C ARG A 145 17.28 12.06 12.49
N TRP A 146 16.65 13.15 12.02
CA TRP A 146 15.63 13.84 12.77
C TRP A 146 14.33 13.04 12.82
N GLU A 147 13.85 12.56 11.68
CA GLU A 147 12.62 11.79 11.60
C GLU A 147 12.72 10.46 12.38
N ALA A 148 13.86 9.79 12.34
CA ALA A 148 14.11 8.57 13.11
C ALA A 148 13.99 8.77 14.63
N LYS A 149 14.23 9.99 15.13
CA LYS A 149 14.09 10.34 16.56
C LYS A 149 12.65 10.66 16.99
N ILE A 150 11.71 10.76 16.06
CA ILE A 150 10.30 10.99 16.39
C ILE A 150 9.80 9.82 17.26
N PRO A 151 9.21 10.10 18.44
CA PRO A 151 8.72 9.05 19.32
C PRO A 151 7.76 8.09 18.61
N GLY A 152 8.01 6.79 18.73
CA GLY A 152 7.20 5.75 18.09
C GLY A 152 7.53 5.48 16.62
N ASN A 153 8.50 6.19 16.01
CA ASN A 153 8.94 5.89 14.65
C ASN A 153 9.75 4.58 14.62
N GLN A 154 9.34 3.68 13.74
CA GLN A 154 9.85 2.31 13.63
C GLN A 154 10.64 2.08 12.33
N ILE A 155 11.16 3.14 11.69
CA ILE A 155 11.73 3.07 10.34
C ILE A 155 12.91 2.08 10.22
N PHE A 156 13.68 1.85 11.29
CA PHE A 156 14.79 0.90 11.32
C PHE A 156 14.45 -0.42 12.03
N GLN A 157 13.20 -0.61 12.45
CA GLN A 157 12.73 -1.84 13.07
C GLN A 157 12.16 -2.79 12.01
N LEU A 158 13.01 -3.61 11.39
CA LEU A 158 12.57 -4.59 10.40
C LEU A 158 11.77 -5.71 11.04
N ALA A 159 10.52 -5.88 10.59
CA ALA A 159 9.72 -7.06 10.87
C ALA A 159 10.03 -8.14 9.81
N ILE A 160 10.57 -9.26 10.24
CA ILE A 160 10.77 -10.45 9.42
C ILE A 160 9.61 -11.37 9.73
N GLU A 161 8.73 -11.58 8.75
CA GLU A 161 7.51 -12.36 8.90
C GLU A 161 7.59 -13.66 8.10
N GLU A 162 7.67 -14.79 8.80
CA GLU A 162 7.51 -16.12 8.19
C GLU A 162 6.03 -16.49 8.19
N ILE A 163 5.47 -16.69 6.98
CA ILE A 163 4.03 -16.83 6.76
C ILE A 163 3.76 -18.10 6.00
N GLU A 164 2.90 -18.97 6.54
CA GLU A 164 2.37 -20.12 5.81
C GLU A 164 1.12 -19.68 5.04
N LEU A 165 1.28 -19.39 3.75
CA LEU A 165 0.22 -18.83 2.93
C LEU A 165 -0.55 -19.92 2.20
N ALA A 166 -1.81 -20.14 2.58
CA ALA A 166 -2.71 -21.05 1.90
C ALA A 166 -3.11 -20.50 0.52
N VAL A 167 -2.79 -21.24 -0.55
CA VAL A 167 -3.09 -20.87 -1.94
C VAL A 167 -3.98 -21.92 -2.57
N ARG A 168 -5.23 -21.58 -2.80
CA ARG A 168 -6.19 -22.48 -3.46
C ARG A 168 -5.85 -22.65 -4.93
N GLY A 169 -5.89 -23.92 -5.36
CA GLY A 169 -5.50 -24.27 -6.73
C GLY A 169 -3.99 -24.33 -6.96
N LEU A 170 -3.19 -24.26 -5.89
CA LEU A 170 -1.77 -24.51 -5.97
C LEU A 170 -1.52 -26.02 -6.23
N PRO A 171 -0.78 -26.39 -7.30
CA PRO A 171 -0.37 -27.77 -7.51
C PRO A 171 0.34 -28.34 -6.30
N ILE A 172 0.09 -29.61 -5.97
CA ILE A 172 0.69 -30.27 -4.81
C ILE A 172 2.22 -30.31 -4.86
N ALA A 173 2.80 -30.36 -6.06
CA ALA A 173 4.24 -30.30 -6.29
C ALA A 173 4.87 -28.97 -5.83
N LEU A 174 4.07 -27.90 -5.74
CA LEU A 174 4.49 -26.57 -5.27
C LEU A 174 4.17 -26.35 -3.79
N ASN A 175 3.61 -27.34 -3.09
CA ASN A 175 3.38 -27.27 -1.65
C ASN A 175 4.72 -27.16 -0.92
N GLY A 176 4.88 -26.12 -0.09
CA GLY A 176 6.14 -25.83 0.58
C GLY A 176 7.08 -24.90 -0.19
N LEU A 177 6.72 -24.42 -1.39
CA LEU A 177 7.53 -23.44 -2.14
C LEU A 177 7.76 -22.18 -1.30
N ARG A 178 9.02 -21.76 -1.21
CA ARG A 178 9.49 -20.65 -0.37
C ARG A 178 9.78 -19.39 -1.21
N ILE A 179 9.04 -18.33 -0.97
CA ILE A 179 9.18 -17.06 -1.69
C ILE A 179 9.61 -15.96 -0.71
N ALA A 180 10.79 -15.34 -0.96
CA ALA A 180 11.16 -14.11 -0.28
C ALA A 180 10.55 -12.92 -1.04
N HIS A 181 9.57 -12.26 -0.44
CA HIS A 181 8.90 -11.12 -1.04
C HIS A 181 9.45 -9.82 -0.45
N LEU A 182 10.02 -9.00 -1.32
CA LEU A 182 10.50 -7.65 -1.08
C LEU A 182 9.62 -6.67 -1.85
N SER A 183 9.40 -5.48 -1.32
CA SER A 183 8.68 -4.40 -2.00
C SER A 183 9.10 -3.05 -1.44
N ASP A 184 8.91 -1.99 -2.21
CA ASP A 184 9.01 -0.62 -1.73
C ASP A 184 10.34 -0.34 -1.00
N VAL A 185 11.45 -0.61 -1.69
CA VAL A 185 12.82 -0.41 -1.20
C VAL A 185 13.15 1.07 -1.09
N HIS A 186 12.71 1.87 -2.06
CA HIS A 186 12.87 3.32 -2.10
C HIS A 186 14.28 3.83 -1.82
N PHE A 187 15.22 3.55 -2.68
CA PHE A 187 16.53 4.17 -2.60
C PHE A 187 16.43 5.68 -2.86
N THR A 188 16.27 6.45 -1.79
CA THR A 188 16.19 7.92 -1.77
C THR A 188 17.52 8.59 -1.48
N GLY A 189 18.51 7.81 -0.99
CA GLY A 189 19.74 8.35 -0.41
C GLY A 189 19.57 8.86 1.03
N ASP A 190 18.42 8.66 1.65
CA ASP A 190 18.18 9.04 3.04
C ASP A 190 18.52 7.90 4.02
N ILE A 191 18.23 6.65 3.61
CA ILE A 191 18.58 5.43 4.33
C ILE A 191 19.69 4.70 3.57
N SER A 192 20.66 4.15 4.29
CA SER A 192 21.75 3.36 3.73
C SER A 192 21.24 2.10 3.04
N ALA A 193 21.85 1.71 1.91
CA ALA A 193 21.59 0.44 1.23
C ALA A 193 21.82 -0.76 2.16
N ARG A 194 22.62 -0.62 3.22
CA ARG A 194 22.85 -1.65 4.25
C ARG A 194 21.56 -2.16 4.89
N PHE A 195 20.51 -1.33 4.99
CA PHE A 195 19.20 -1.79 5.48
C PHE A 195 18.59 -2.84 4.56
N THR A 196 18.60 -2.60 3.24
CA THR A 196 18.10 -3.56 2.23
C THR A 196 19.01 -4.78 2.13
N GLU A 197 20.33 -4.60 2.19
CA GLU A 197 21.28 -5.70 2.22
C GLU A 197 21.03 -6.62 3.40
N TYR A 198 20.82 -6.06 4.60
CA TYR A 198 20.46 -6.85 5.78
C TYR A 198 19.18 -7.68 5.57
N ALA A 199 18.14 -7.08 4.97
CA ALA A 199 16.91 -7.82 4.66
C ALA A 199 17.18 -8.98 3.69
N ILE A 200 18.00 -8.77 2.65
CA ILE A 200 18.42 -9.83 1.70
C ILE A 200 19.24 -10.91 2.43
N GLU A 201 20.14 -10.54 3.32
CA GLU A 201 20.92 -11.49 4.11
C GLU A 201 20.02 -12.36 5.00
N GLN A 202 19.00 -11.77 5.64
CA GLN A 202 18.02 -12.54 6.42
C GLN A 202 17.20 -13.49 5.54
N ALA A 203 16.79 -13.03 4.35
CA ALA A 203 16.08 -13.88 3.40
C ALA A 203 16.95 -15.02 2.89
N ASN A 204 18.25 -14.78 2.58
CA ASN A 204 19.18 -15.84 2.17
C ASN A 204 19.37 -16.90 3.26
N ARG A 205 19.43 -16.49 4.55
CA ARG A 205 19.51 -17.44 5.68
C ARG A 205 18.28 -18.36 5.75
N TRP A 206 17.13 -17.85 5.35
CA TRP A 206 15.90 -18.62 5.26
C TRP A 206 15.88 -19.55 4.02
N GLN A 207 16.81 -19.38 3.06
CA GLN A 207 16.98 -20.20 1.84
C GLN A 207 15.70 -20.20 0.97
N PRO A 208 15.32 -19.08 0.36
CA PRO A 208 14.15 -19.01 -0.50
C PRO A 208 14.36 -19.80 -1.80
N ASP A 209 13.30 -20.42 -2.32
CA ASP A 209 13.29 -21.02 -3.65
C ASP A 209 13.29 -19.93 -4.73
N MET A 210 12.63 -18.80 -4.49
CA MET A 210 12.61 -17.65 -5.38
C MET A 210 12.48 -16.32 -4.61
N TYR A 211 12.93 -15.24 -5.25
CA TYR A 211 12.63 -13.87 -4.82
C TYR A 211 11.57 -13.24 -5.71
N ALA A 212 10.70 -12.46 -5.09
CA ALA A 212 9.77 -11.54 -5.73
C ALA A 212 10.02 -10.12 -5.23
N LEU A 213 10.33 -9.18 -6.13
CA LEU A 213 10.46 -7.76 -5.82
C LEU A 213 9.38 -6.97 -6.57
N THR A 214 8.42 -6.41 -5.84
CA THR A 214 7.21 -5.84 -6.41
C THR A 214 7.23 -4.32 -6.55
N GLY A 215 8.38 -3.77 -7.03
CA GLY A 215 8.50 -2.38 -7.46
C GLY A 215 8.86 -1.38 -6.37
N ASP A 216 8.92 -0.12 -6.78
CA ASP A 216 9.38 1.03 -6.00
C ASP A 216 10.79 0.81 -5.42
N ILE A 217 11.71 0.51 -6.35
CA ILE A 217 13.10 0.16 -6.04
C ILE A 217 13.89 1.44 -5.75
N ILE A 218 13.68 2.49 -6.58
CA ILE A 218 14.52 3.69 -6.56
C ILE A 218 13.70 4.97 -6.72
N ASP A 219 14.11 6.03 -6.04
CA ASP A 219 13.50 7.37 -6.14
C ASP A 219 14.41 8.40 -6.79
N LYS A 220 15.73 8.22 -6.72
CA LYS A 220 16.73 9.18 -7.20
C LYS A 220 17.78 8.48 -8.05
N ALA A 221 18.06 9.03 -9.22
CA ALA A 221 19.09 8.51 -10.14
C ALA A 221 20.47 8.37 -9.47
N ALA A 222 20.79 9.23 -8.50
CA ALA A 222 22.05 9.15 -7.75
C ALA A 222 22.23 7.82 -6.98
N CYS A 223 21.14 7.09 -6.73
CA CYS A 223 21.19 5.80 -6.05
C CYS A 223 21.27 4.59 -7.01
N ILE A 224 21.26 4.80 -8.32
CA ILE A 224 21.41 3.72 -9.31
C ILE A 224 22.68 2.86 -9.05
N PRO A 225 23.84 3.42 -8.70
CA PRO A 225 25.02 2.62 -8.39
C PRO A 225 24.88 1.68 -7.20
N TRP A 226 23.81 1.80 -6.39
CA TRP A 226 23.55 0.91 -5.26
C TRP A 226 22.89 -0.39 -5.68
N LEU A 227 22.25 -0.44 -6.88
CA LEU A 227 21.45 -1.57 -7.32
C LEU A 227 22.28 -2.85 -7.41
N VAL A 228 23.32 -2.86 -8.23
CA VAL A 228 24.14 -4.06 -8.44
C VAL A 228 24.79 -4.57 -7.15
N PRO A 229 25.49 -3.74 -6.34
CA PRO A 229 26.09 -4.22 -5.10
C PRO A 229 25.11 -4.79 -4.09
N THR A 230 23.89 -4.26 -4.05
CA THR A 230 22.85 -4.70 -3.10
C THR A 230 22.16 -5.97 -3.59
N PHE A 231 21.63 -5.94 -4.82
CA PHE A 231 20.75 -7.01 -5.29
C PHE A 231 21.47 -8.24 -5.81
N SER A 232 22.74 -8.15 -6.19
CA SER A 232 23.56 -9.33 -6.53
C SER A 232 23.78 -10.28 -5.34
N LYS A 233 23.57 -9.81 -4.10
CA LYS A 233 23.69 -10.63 -2.90
C LYS A 233 22.54 -11.63 -2.71
N ALA A 234 21.40 -11.41 -3.37
CA ALA A 234 20.24 -12.29 -3.25
C ALA A 234 20.53 -13.67 -3.87
N GLN A 235 20.15 -14.74 -3.15
CA GLN A 235 20.39 -16.13 -3.57
C GLN A 235 19.08 -16.92 -3.51
N ALA A 236 18.71 -17.58 -4.62
CA ALA A 236 17.53 -18.40 -4.73
C ALA A 236 17.72 -19.53 -5.73
N LYS A 237 17.01 -20.65 -5.52
CA LYS A 237 17.12 -21.85 -6.33
C LYS A 237 16.59 -21.66 -7.76
N TYR A 238 15.42 -21.03 -7.90
CA TYR A 238 14.72 -20.92 -9.19
C TYR A 238 14.77 -19.54 -9.82
N GLY A 239 15.32 -18.55 -9.11
CA GLY A 239 15.51 -17.22 -9.65
C GLY A 239 15.01 -16.07 -8.80
N ARG A 240 15.29 -14.88 -9.28
CA ARG A 240 14.99 -13.61 -8.65
C ARG A 240 14.27 -12.76 -9.68
N PHE A 241 13.02 -12.41 -9.39
CA PHE A 241 12.15 -11.75 -10.34
C PHE A 241 11.73 -10.39 -9.81
N PHE A 242 11.67 -9.39 -10.69
CA PHE A 242 11.27 -8.05 -10.29
C PHE A 242 10.33 -7.40 -11.29
N ILE A 243 9.62 -6.41 -10.80
CA ILE A 243 8.87 -5.41 -11.57
C ILE A 243 9.25 -4.01 -11.06
N LEU A 244 8.85 -3.00 -11.80
CA LEU A 244 8.95 -1.60 -11.38
C LEU A 244 7.62 -1.11 -10.77
N GLY A 245 7.73 -0.03 -9.97
CA GLY A 245 6.61 0.68 -9.37
C GLY A 245 6.49 2.13 -9.87
N ASN A 246 5.60 2.90 -9.24
CA ASN A 246 5.36 4.27 -9.62
C ASN A 246 6.54 5.21 -9.32
N HIS A 247 7.34 4.89 -8.31
CA HIS A 247 8.49 5.72 -7.95
C HIS A 247 9.66 5.52 -8.92
N ASP A 248 9.79 4.36 -9.50
CA ASP A 248 10.82 4.07 -10.51
C ASP A 248 10.64 4.95 -11.76
N THR A 249 9.45 5.48 -12.01
CA THR A 249 9.20 6.49 -13.07
C THR A 249 9.78 7.87 -12.78
N ARG A 250 10.35 8.08 -11.58
CA ARG A 250 10.99 9.36 -11.19
C ARG A 250 12.39 9.52 -11.75
N VAL A 251 13.02 8.42 -12.11
CA VAL A 251 14.27 8.41 -12.85
C VAL A 251 13.97 8.70 -14.32
N SER A 252 14.84 9.48 -14.97
CA SER A 252 14.64 9.90 -16.36
C SER A 252 14.58 8.74 -17.35
N ASP A 253 15.29 7.65 -17.08
CA ASP A 253 15.29 6.41 -17.85
C ASP A 253 15.02 5.21 -16.93
N PRO A 254 13.76 4.78 -16.75
CA PRO A 254 13.44 3.54 -16.01
C PRO A 254 14.08 2.30 -16.63
N GLY A 255 14.42 2.30 -17.93
CA GLY A 255 15.15 1.22 -18.58
C GLY A 255 16.54 1.01 -17.99
N GLN A 256 17.18 2.07 -17.46
CA GLN A 256 18.46 1.92 -16.76
C GLN A 256 18.30 1.08 -15.49
N ILE A 257 17.23 1.29 -14.71
CA ILE A 257 16.95 0.47 -13.52
C ILE A 257 16.85 -1.00 -13.91
N ARG A 258 16.11 -1.30 -15.01
CA ARG A 258 15.96 -2.68 -15.50
C ARG A 258 17.32 -3.30 -15.84
N ARG A 259 18.14 -2.59 -16.61
CA ARG A 259 19.49 -3.06 -16.98
C ARG A 259 20.39 -3.35 -15.78
N GLU A 260 20.39 -2.47 -14.77
CA GLU A 260 21.19 -2.67 -13.55
C GLU A 260 20.66 -3.84 -12.70
N MET A 261 19.34 -4.01 -12.63
CA MET A 261 18.75 -5.15 -11.95
C MET A 261 19.04 -6.46 -12.68
N GLU A 262 18.99 -6.48 -14.01
CA GLU A 262 19.37 -7.63 -14.82
C GLU A 262 20.88 -7.92 -14.69
N ALA A 263 21.74 -6.91 -14.64
CA ALA A 263 23.18 -7.05 -14.38
C ALA A 263 23.44 -7.63 -12.97
N SER A 264 22.55 -7.40 -12.01
CA SER A 264 22.62 -8.03 -10.68
C SER A 264 22.07 -9.45 -10.65
N GLY A 265 21.64 -10.00 -11.80
CA GLY A 265 21.14 -11.35 -11.98
C GLY A 265 19.66 -11.53 -11.62
N TRP A 266 18.88 -10.45 -11.65
CA TRP A 266 17.42 -10.50 -11.52
C TRP A 266 16.76 -10.54 -12.89
N THR A 267 15.63 -11.21 -12.99
CA THR A 267 14.82 -11.31 -14.23
C THR A 267 13.72 -10.28 -14.20
N ASP A 268 13.71 -9.39 -15.20
CA ASP A 268 12.61 -8.45 -15.41
C ASP A 268 11.35 -9.17 -15.94
N VAL A 269 10.29 -9.15 -15.15
CA VAL A 269 8.96 -9.66 -15.55
C VAL A 269 7.95 -8.54 -15.80
N GLY A 270 8.37 -7.26 -15.66
CA GLY A 270 7.49 -6.11 -15.81
C GLY A 270 6.80 -6.07 -17.18
N SER A 271 5.49 -5.91 -17.15
CA SER A 271 4.63 -5.89 -18.38
C SER A 271 4.75 -7.15 -19.25
N LYS A 272 5.16 -8.28 -18.69
CA LYS A 272 5.41 -9.56 -19.38
C LYS A 272 4.73 -10.73 -18.66
N ALA A 273 4.63 -11.85 -19.36
CA ALA A 273 4.35 -13.16 -18.80
C ALA A 273 5.46 -14.11 -19.26
N ILE A 274 6.06 -14.82 -18.32
CA ILE A 274 7.14 -15.78 -18.55
C ILE A 274 6.78 -17.13 -17.96
N ARG A 275 7.24 -18.23 -18.59
CA ARG A 275 7.12 -19.58 -18.04
C ARG A 275 8.38 -19.91 -17.26
N VAL A 276 8.21 -20.43 -16.05
CA VAL A 276 9.30 -20.86 -15.17
C VAL A 276 8.95 -22.24 -14.63
N SER A 277 9.90 -23.17 -14.64
CA SER A 277 9.73 -24.49 -14.02
C SER A 277 10.15 -24.43 -12.56
N LEU A 278 9.24 -24.74 -11.64
CA LEU A 278 9.40 -24.77 -10.21
C LEU A 278 9.05 -26.18 -9.72
N ASN A 279 9.99 -26.90 -9.11
CA ASN A 279 9.79 -28.30 -8.68
C ASN A 279 9.17 -29.17 -9.79
N ASP A 280 9.73 -29.11 -10.99
CA ASP A 280 9.25 -29.81 -12.20
C ASP A 280 7.80 -29.49 -12.63
N THR A 281 7.26 -28.39 -12.10
CA THR A 281 5.94 -27.87 -12.46
C THR A 281 6.10 -26.51 -13.15
N ASP A 282 5.56 -26.38 -14.33
CA ASP A 282 5.58 -25.11 -15.06
C ASP A 282 4.57 -24.13 -14.46
N VAL A 283 5.02 -22.91 -14.22
CA VAL A 283 4.24 -21.79 -13.68
C VAL A 283 4.38 -20.59 -14.61
N GLU A 284 3.29 -19.88 -14.84
CA GLU A 284 3.33 -18.60 -15.54
C GLU A 284 3.48 -17.46 -14.52
N ILE A 285 4.65 -16.80 -14.51
CA ILE A 285 4.90 -15.58 -13.71
C ILE A 285 4.55 -14.37 -14.58
N ILE A 286 3.66 -13.53 -14.07
CA ILE A 286 3.15 -12.35 -14.75
C ILE A 286 3.55 -11.11 -13.97
N GLY A 287 4.11 -10.09 -14.63
CA GLY A 287 4.37 -8.78 -14.04
C GLY A 287 3.36 -7.74 -14.51
N ASN A 288 2.59 -7.15 -13.62
CA ASN A 288 1.65 -6.07 -13.94
C ASN A 288 2.00 -4.80 -13.18
N GLU A 289 2.56 -3.85 -13.91
CA GLU A 289 3.04 -2.55 -13.40
C GLU A 289 2.02 -1.41 -13.65
N ALA A 290 0.81 -1.75 -14.09
CA ALA A 290 -0.22 -0.74 -14.34
C ALA A 290 -0.67 -0.05 -13.04
N PRO A 291 -1.01 1.26 -13.11
CA PRO A 291 -1.22 2.08 -14.31
C PRO A 291 0.02 2.83 -14.82
N TRP A 292 1.20 2.64 -14.25
CA TRP A 292 2.41 3.42 -14.53
C TRP A 292 3.17 2.94 -15.75
N PHE A 293 3.08 1.66 -16.06
CA PHE A 293 3.63 1.01 -17.25
C PHE A 293 2.53 0.21 -17.97
N PRO A 294 2.76 -0.22 -19.21
CA PRO A 294 1.77 -1.02 -19.95
C PRO A 294 1.35 -2.28 -19.20
N LYS A 295 0.09 -2.65 -19.34
CA LYS A 295 -0.39 -3.94 -18.85
C LYS A 295 0.21 -5.09 -19.66
N PRO A 296 0.52 -6.23 -19.02
CA PRO A 296 0.97 -7.42 -19.74
C PRO A 296 -0.14 -7.94 -20.67
N ILE A 297 0.28 -8.43 -21.83
CA ILE A 297 -0.60 -9.17 -22.74
C ILE A 297 -0.54 -10.63 -22.32
N VAL A 298 -1.65 -11.14 -21.79
CA VAL A 298 -1.81 -12.54 -21.38
C VAL A 298 -2.94 -13.16 -22.18
N SER A 299 -2.78 -14.40 -22.59
CA SER A 299 -3.87 -15.13 -23.22
C SER A 299 -5.07 -15.19 -22.27
N ARG A 300 -6.23 -14.70 -22.74
CA ARG A 300 -7.45 -14.72 -21.92
C ARG A 300 -7.87 -16.16 -21.70
N ARG A 301 -7.97 -16.56 -20.45
CA ARG A 301 -8.60 -17.83 -20.10
C ARG A 301 -10.11 -17.60 -19.99
N ASP A 302 -10.87 -18.12 -20.91
CA ASP A 302 -12.31 -18.26 -20.72
C ASP A 302 -12.54 -19.41 -19.73
N VAL A 303 -12.57 -19.06 -18.45
CA VAL A 303 -12.86 -20.00 -17.34
C VAL A 303 -14.22 -20.71 -17.54
N LYS A 304 -15.07 -20.19 -18.43
CA LYS A 304 -16.40 -20.76 -18.74
C LYS A 304 -16.41 -21.78 -19.89
N ASN A 305 -15.38 -21.79 -20.73
CA ASN A 305 -15.32 -22.63 -21.94
C ASN A 305 -14.05 -23.50 -22.00
N ALA A 306 -13.51 -23.91 -20.85
CA ALA A 306 -12.32 -24.74 -20.80
C ALA A 306 -12.61 -26.12 -21.41
N THR A 307 -12.34 -26.25 -22.73
CA THR A 307 -12.13 -27.51 -23.42
C THR A 307 -10.75 -28.09 -23.13
N GLU A 308 -9.89 -27.36 -22.40
CA GLU A 308 -8.57 -27.81 -21.98
C GLU A 308 -8.71 -28.67 -20.72
N SER A 309 -7.98 -29.78 -20.67
CA SER A 309 -7.90 -30.61 -19.46
C SER A 309 -7.38 -29.76 -18.30
N PRO A 310 -7.88 -29.95 -17.08
CA PRO A 310 -7.38 -29.22 -15.90
C PRO A 310 -5.86 -29.28 -15.72
N GLU A 311 -5.22 -30.36 -16.26
CA GLU A 311 -3.78 -30.61 -16.22
C GLU A 311 -2.97 -29.72 -17.18
N ASP A 312 -3.59 -29.16 -18.25
CA ASP A 312 -2.94 -28.28 -19.22
C ASP A 312 -2.91 -26.81 -18.79
N ILE A 313 -3.59 -26.48 -17.67
CA ILE A 313 -3.73 -25.11 -17.22
C ILE A 313 -2.57 -24.74 -16.29
N LEU A 314 -1.58 -23.99 -16.78
CA LEU A 314 -0.47 -23.50 -15.95
C LEU A 314 -0.98 -22.62 -14.79
N PRO A 315 -0.54 -22.86 -13.55
CA PRO A 315 -0.80 -21.96 -12.44
C PRO A 315 -0.19 -20.58 -12.71
N ARG A 316 -0.91 -19.50 -12.39
CA ARG A 316 -0.48 -18.12 -12.61
C ARG A 316 -0.14 -17.43 -11.31
N PHE A 317 1.09 -16.94 -11.21
CA PHE A 317 1.56 -16.07 -10.15
C PHE A 317 1.69 -14.65 -10.71
N LEU A 318 1.11 -13.67 -10.04
CA LEU A 318 1.15 -12.28 -10.44
C LEU A 318 2.02 -11.46 -9.47
N PHE A 319 3.01 -10.79 -10.00
CA PHE A 319 3.70 -9.70 -9.31
C PHE A 319 3.10 -8.40 -9.77
N SER A 320 2.52 -7.65 -8.85
CA SER A 320 1.93 -6.35 -9.14
C SER A 320 2.42 -5.35 -8.11
N HIS A 321 2.76 -4.13 -8.58
CA HIS A 321 3.16 -3.13 -7.61
C HIS A 321 1.98 -2.75 -6.70
N SER A 322 0.79 -2.53 -7.27
CA SER A 322 -0.40 -2.14 -6.50
C SER A 322 -1.40 -3.28 -6.30
N PRO A 323 -2.03 -3.41 -5.13
CA PRO A 323 -3.14 -4.35 -4.90
C PRO A 323 -4.40 -4.02 -5.73
N ASP A 324 -4.46 -2.84 -6.34
CA ASP A 324 -5.61 -2.40 -7.15
C ASP A 324 -5.81 -3.25 -8.41
N GLN A 325 -4.80 -4.03 -8.81
CA GLN A 325 -4.91 -4.96 -9.93
C GLN A 325 -5.63 -6.28 -9.57
N ILE A 326 -6.13 -6.44 -8.34
CA ILE A 326 -6.81 -7.67 -7.89
C ILE A 326 -7.99 -8.07 -8.78
N SER A 327 -8.77 -7.10 -9.27
CA SER A 327 -9.90 -7.40 -10.18
C SER A 327 -9.42 -7.95 -11.53
N TRP A 328 -8.33 -7.41 -12.06
CA TRP A 328 -7.69 -7.92 -13.26
C TRP A 328 -7.07 -9.32 -13.02
N ALA A 329 -6.37 -9.51 -11.92
CA ALA A 329 -5.79 -10.79 -11.53
C ALA A 329 -6.84 -11.92 -11.53
N ARG A 330 -7.99 -11.66 -10.90
CA ARG A 330 -9.12 -12.60 -10.85
C ARG A 330 -9.66 -12.95 -12.23
N GLN A 331 -9.77 -11.97 -13.14
CA GLN A 331 -10.21 -12.19 -14.53
C GLN A 331 -9.23 -13.03 -15.34
N GLN A 332 -7.94 -12.97 -14.98
CA GLN A 332 -6.89 -13.77 -15.64
C GLN A 332 -6.68 -15.15 -14.98
N GLY A 333 -7.46 -15.52 -13.99
CA GLY A 333 -7.32 -16.80 -13.30
C GLY A 333 -6.01 -16.94 -12.49
N VAL A 334 -5.49 -15.81 -11.99
CA VAL A 334 -4.31 -15.78 -11.10
C VAL A 334 -4.66 -16.44 -9.78
N ILE A 335 -3.84 -17.39 -9.34
CA ILE A 335 -4.03 -18.07 -8.04
C ILE A 335 -3.29 -17.38 -6.91
N LEU A 336 -2.12 -16.76 -7.18
CA LEU A 336 -1.32 -16.02 -6.21
C LEU A 336 -0.98 -14.64 -6.78
N MET A 337 -1.26 -13.59 -6.01
CA MET A 337 -0.86 -12.22 -6.31
C MET A 337 -0.02 -11.66 -5.15
N LEU A 338 1.17 -11.15 -5.46
CA LEU A 338 2.06 -10.44 -4.53
C LEU A 338 2.05 -8.96 -4.87
N ALA A 339 1.86 -8.08 -3.87
CA ALA A 339 1.77 -6.64 -4.06
C ALA A 339 2.42 -5.84 -2.92
N GLY A 340 2.76 -4.57 -3.22
CA GLY A 340 3.27 -3.58 -2.28
C GLY A 340 2.50 -2.26 -2.36
N HIS A 341 3.21 -1.13 -2.60
CA HIS A 341 2.69 0.22 -2.88
C HIS A 341 2.00 0.93 -1.71
N THR A 342 1.26 0.23 -0.91
CA THR A 342 0.41 0.79 0.15
C THR A 342 1.17 1.13 1.43
N HIS A 343 2.40 0.63 1.57
CA HIS A 343 3.26 0.76 2.76
C HIS A 343 2.57 0.40 4.08
N GLY A 344 1.54 -0.45 4.02
CA GLY A 344 0.72 -0.74 5.19
C GLY A 344 -0.02 0.48 5.76
N GLY A 345 -0.05 1.61 5.00
CA GLY A 345 -0.59 2.89 5.42
C GLY A 345 0.37 3.75 6.25
N GLN A 346 1.63 3.36 6.43
CA GLN A 346 2.74 4.01 7.18
C GLN A 346 2.41 4.44 8.61
N GLY A 347 1.22 5.01 8.87
CA GLY A 347 0.67 5.36 10.17
C GLY A 347 -0.61 4.59 10.43
N ARG A 348 -0.65 3.82 11.53
CA ARG A 348 -1.82 3.02 11.90
C ARG A 348 -2.36 3.48 13.25
N LEU A 349 -3.62 3.86 13.27
CA LEU A 349 -4.30 4.12 14.53
C LEU A 349 -4.51 2.81 15.31
N PRO A 350 -4.31 2.82 16.64
CA PRO A 350 -4.67 1.68 17.47
C PRO A 350 -6.14 1.27 17.20
N LEU A 351 -6.39 -0.03 17.09
CA LEU A 351 -7.71 -0.65 16.84
C LEU A 351 -8.33 -0.32 15.47
N ALA A 352 -8.20 0.91 14.95
CA ALA A 352 -8.81 1.34 13.69
C ALA A 352 -7.98 1.00 12.44
N GLY A 353 -6.65 0.92 12.58
CA GLY A 353 -5.75 0.60 11.46
C GLY A 353 -5.35 1.79 10.61
N PRO A 354 -4.95 1.58 9.34
CA PRO A 354 -4.43 2.62 8.47
C PRO A 354 -5.53 3.55 7.96
N LEU A 355 -5.25 4.88 7.98
CA LEU A 355 -6.08 5.91 7.37
C LEU A 355 -5.68 6.18 5.93
N LEU A 356 -4.37 6.32 5.70
CA LEU A 356 -3.80 6.65 4.41
C LEU A 356 -3.33 5.37 3.72
N SER A 357 -3.73 5.19 2.48
CA SER A 357 -3.28 4.09 1.63
C SER A 357 -3.50 4.48 0.18
N PRO A 358 -2.45 4.58 -0.65
CA PRO A 358 -2.57 5.00 -2.05
C PRO A 358 -3.21 3.87 -2.88
N SER A 359 -4.53 3.68 -2.74
CA SER A 359 -5.30 2.62 -3.39
C SER A 359 -6.73 3.05 -3.69
N TRP A 360 -7.27 2.57 -4.82
CA TRP A 360 -8.70 2.69 -5.16
C TRP A 360 -9.60 2.08 -4.11
N HIS A 361 -9.12 1.01 -3.47
CA HIS A 361 -9.80 0.32 -2.37
C HIS A 361 -9.61 1.01 -1.02
N GLY A 362 -8.94 2.18 -0.98
CA GLY A 362 -8.55 2.84 0.26
C GLY A 362 -7.67 1.92 1.10
N SER A 363 -7.88 1.87 2.41
CA SER A 363 -7.07 1.06 3.32
C SER A 363 -7.46 -0.43 3.41
N ARG A 364 -8.39 -0.90 2.55
CA ARG A 364 -8.88 -2.28 2.57
C ARG A 364 -7.75 -3.31 2.41
N PHE A 365 -6.88 -3.10 1.43
CA PHE A 365 -5.74 -3.96 1.12
C PHE A 365 -4.42 -3.28 1.48
N ALA A 366 -4.38 -2.57 2.60
CA ALA A 366 -3.18 -1.84 2.99
C ALA A 366 -2.00 -2.76 3.35
N SER A 367 -2.23 -3.94 3.89
CA SER A 367 -1.26 -5.03 4.05
C SER A 367 -1.96 -6.28 4.60
N GLY A 368 -1.34 -7.44 4.42
CA GLY A 368 -1.81 -8.74 4.90
C GLY A 368 -2.24 -9.67 3.79
N ASP A 369 -2.95 -10.73 4.17
CA ASP A 369 -3.31 -11.83 3.29
C ASP A 369 -4.83 -11.86 3.08
N PHE A 370 -5.26 -12.00 1.84
CA PHE A 370 -6.67 -11.90 1.46
C PHE A 370 -7.04 -13.00 0.47
N TRP A 371 -8.28 -13.50 0.61
CA TRP A 371 -8.86 -14.40 -0.37
C TRP A 371 -9.91 -13.67 -1.22
N LYS A 372 -9.64 -13.58 -2.51
CA LYS A 372 -10.54 -13.00 -3.52
C LYS A 372 -10.65 -13.99 -4.69
N PRO A 373 -11.59 -14.94 -4.65
CA PRO A 373 -11.64 -16.06 -5.59
C PRO A 373 -11.43 -15.67 -7.05
N PRO A 374 -10.57 -16.38 -7.79
CA PRO A 374 -9.73 -17.51 -7.39
C PRO A 374 -8.35 -17.11 -6.82
N THR A 375 -8.12 -15.84 -6.50
CA THR A 375 -6.81 -15.27 -6.18
C THR A 375 -6.57 -15.17 -4.68
N THR A 376 -5.46 -15.73 -4.20
CA THR A 376 -4.85 -15.38 -2.91
C THR A 376 -3.97 -14.15 -3.12
N LEU A 377 -4.22 -13.08 -2.38
CA LEU A 377 -3.47 -11.83 -2.44
C LEU A 377 -2.65 -11.64 -1.16
N HIS A 378 -1.35 -11.45 -1.29
CA HIS A 378 -0.46 -10.98 -0.23
C HIS A 378 -0.01 -9.55 -0.51
N VAL A 379 -0.14 -8.65 0.47
CA VAL A 379 0.26 -7.25 0.37
C VAL A 379 1.27 -6.93 1.46
N SER A 380 2.51 -6.65 1.05
CA SER A 380 3.61 -6.27 1.93
C SER A 380 3.50 -4.82 2.40
N ARG A 381 4.05 -4.52 3.59
CA ARG A 381 4.23 -3.14 4.06
C ARG A 381 5.45 -2.44 3.45
N GLY A 382 6.27 -3.18 2.71
CA GLY A 382 7.48 -2.66 2.09
C GLY A 382 8.63 -2.40 3.06
N LEU A 383 9.84 -2.28 2.53
CA LEU A 383 11.07 -2.10 3.32
C LEU A 383 11.32 -0.64 3.74
N SER A 384 10.88 0.34 2.94
CA SER A 384 11.15 1.75 3.21
C SER A 384 9.98 2.64 2.78
N GLY A 385 10.25 3.86 2.36
CA GLY A 385 9.30 4.84 1.84
C GLY A 385 9.94 6.21 1.68
N VAL A 386 9.31 7.08 0.91
CA VAL A 386 9.76 8.48 0.74
C VAL A 386 9.53 9.29 2.01
N HIS A 387 8.48 8.97 2.75
CA HIS A 387 8.20 9.50 4.06
C HIS A 387 8.79 8.55 5.09
N LEU A 388 9.79 9.01 5.84
CA LEU A 388 10.55 8.19 6.78
C LEU A 388 9.85 8.08 8.14
N LEU A 389 8.52 7.95 8.12
CA LEU A 389 7.69 7.84 9.31
C LEU A 389 6.88 6.54 9.26
N ARG A 390 7.16 5.65 10.20
CA ARG A 390 6.49 4.36 10.37
C ARG A 390 5.94 4.23 11.79
N ILE A 391 4.66 4.56 11.99
CA ILE A 391 3.99 4.47 13.30
C ILE A 391 3.07 3.26 13.32
N ASN A 392 3.31 2.31 14.22
CA ASN A 392 2.61 1.02 14.30
C ASN A 392 2.60 0.26 12.95
N CYS A 393 3.64 0.47 12.13
CA CYS A 393 3.73 -0.06 10.77
C CYS A 393 5.19 -0.28 10.35
N ARG A 394 5.85 -1.25 10.96
CA ARG A 394 7.27 -1.57 10.70
C ARG A 394 7.52 -1.92 9.24
N PRO A 395 8.70 -1.57 8.69
CA PRO A 395 9.23 -2.20 7.47
C PRO A 395 9.10 -3.72 7.54
N GLU A 396 8.87 -4.36 6.40
CA GLU A 396 8.57 -5.78 6.34
C GLU A 396 9.40 -6.51 5.30
N LEU A 397 9.99 -7.63 5.73
CA LEU A 397 10.45 -8.72 4.88
C LEU A 397 9.46 -9.87 5.04
N SER A 398 8.76 -10.24 3.96
CA SER A 398 7.81 -11.34 3.97
C SER A 398 8.47 -12.62 3.43
N LEU A 399 8.50 -13.68 4.25
CA LEU A 399 9.03 -15.00 3.94
C LEU A 399 7.84 -15.96 3.82
N LEU A 400 7.39 -16.19 2.60
CA LEU A 400 6.15 -16.92 2.31
C LEU A 400 6.44 -18.40 2.03
N THR A 401 5.87 -19.32 2.81
CA THR A 401 5.81 -20.74 2.49
C THR A 401 4.42 -21.05 1.94
N LEU A 402 4.32 -21.41 0.66
CA LEU A 402 3.03 -21.69 0.04
C LEU A 402 2.49 -23.04 0.49
N ARG A 403 1.17 -23.10 0.77
CA ARG A 403 0.45 -24.31 1.16
C ARG A 403 -0.69 -24.56 0.17
N SER A 404 -0.72 -25.78 -0.38
CA SER A 404 -1.83 -26.24 -1.22
C SER A 404 -3.05 -26.55 -0.33
N VAL A 405 -4.23 -26.02 -0.69
CA VAL A 405 -5.50 -26.21 0.05
C VAL A 405 -6.68 -26.36 -0.93
#